data_fa68667f4364b56274b59c601dba9351
#
_entry.id   fa68667f4364b56274b59c601dba9351
#
_cell.length_a   1.000
_cell.length_b   1.000
_cell.length_c   1.000
_cell.angle_alpha   90.00
_cell.angle_beta   90.00
_cell.angle_gamma   90.00
#
_symmetry.space_group_name_H-M   'P 1'
#
loop_
_entity.id
_entity.type
_entity.pdbx_description
1 polymer ?
#
loop_
_entity_poly.entity_id
_entity_poly.type
_entity_poly.pdbx_seq_one_letter_code
_entity_poly.pdbx_strand_id
1 'polypeptide(L)'
;YSGETGHGKAIGVAISDSPTGPFADFGKPIVDHRPKGQKHGQQIDVDVFQDPDNGKCYLYWGNGYMAGAELNDDMTSIKPETETLMTPQGGTLQDYAYREAPYVFKRNGLYYFLWSVDDTGAANYHVAYGTSTSPLGPITVAENPVILIQDAENEIYGTAHNSVLQIPGKDEWYIVYHRINKNYIERDKQPGIHREVCIDKMEFNADGTIKPTKPTKKGVRALRK
;
A
#
# COMPACT_ATOMS: atom_id res chain seq x y z
N TYR A 1 6.41 6.74 9.29
CA TYR A 1 5.58 5.99 10.24
C TYR A 1 4.26 6.69 10.53
N SER A 2 3.24 5.92 10.91
CA SER A 2 1.98 6.46 11.42
C SER A 2 2.09 6.72 12.93
N GLY A 3 1.66 7.89 13.36
CA GLY A 3 1.66 8.32 14.76
C GLY A 3 0.35 8.98 15.16
N GLU A 4 0.36 9.66 16.29
CA GLU A 4 -0.80 10.40 16.79
C GLU A 4 -0.34 11.72 17.43
N THR A 5 -1.07 12.78 17.15
CA THR A 5 -0.91 14.11 17.78
C THR A 5 -2.15 14.43 18.60
N GLY A 6 -2.15 15.56 19.31
CA GLY A 6 -3.35 16.06 19.98
C GLY A 6 -4.54 16.35 19.04
N HIS A 7 -4.32 16.30 17.73
CA HIS A 7 -5.34 16.56 16.69
C HIS A 7 -5.77 15.30 15.93
N GLY A 8 -5.21 14.13 16.26
CA GLY A 8 -5.53 12.83 15.66
C GLY A 8 -4.33 12.15 15.01
N LYS A 9 -4.60 11.21 14.09
CA LYS A 9 -3.55 10.47 13.38
C LYS A 9 -2.71 11.39 12.51
N ALA A 10 -1.41 11.08 12.44
CA ALA A 10 -0.41 11.86 11.72
C ALA A 10 0.70 10.98 11.16
N ILE A 11 1.41 11.48 10.17
CA ILE A 11 2.56 10.81 9.57
C ILE A 11 3.82 11.53 10.00
N GLY A 12 4.75 10.78 10.59
CA GLY A 12 6.06 11.26 11.00
C GLY A 12 7.19 10.60 10.25
N VAL A 13 8.42 11.12 10.44
CA VAL A 13 9.65 10.56 9.94
C VAL A 13 10.67 10.42 11.05
N ALA A 14 11.43 9.33 11.01
CA ALA A 14 12.61 9.13 11.84
C ALA A 14 13.80 8.83 10.93
N ILE A 15 14.96 9.36 11.28
CA ILE A 15 16.16 9.36 10.45
C ILE A 15 17.26 8.56 11.15
N SER A 16 18.05 7.82 10.36
CA SER A 16 19.22 7.07 10.83
C SER A 16 20.28 6.99 9.74
N ASP A 17 21.54 6.91 10.15
CA ASP A 17 22.68 6.62 9.26
C ASP A 17 22.80 5.11 8.95
N SER A 18 21.98 4.27 9.58
CA SER A 18 21.97 2.82 9.41
C SER A 18 20.54 2.28 9.22
N PRO A 19 20.31 1.29 8.35
CA PRO A 19 18.99 0.68 8.17
C PRO A 19 18.48 -0.04 9.41
N THR A 20 19.34 -0.34 10.38
CA THR A 20 19.00 -0.97 11.65
C THR A 20 18.90 0.01 12.81
N GLY A 21 19.02 1.31 12.55
CA GLY A 21 19.00 2.35 13.57
C GLY A 21 20.35 2.59 14.27
N PRO A 22 20.36 3.31 15.40
CA PRO A 22 19.20 3.91 16.06
C PRO A 22 18.52 4.99 15.21
N PHE A 23 17.20 5.07 15.30
CA PHE A 23 16.42 6.09 14.59
C PHE A 23 16.16 7.29 15.52
N ALA A 24 16.38 8.49 15.03
CA ALA A 24 16.01 9.74 15.69
C ALA A 24 14.73 10.29 15.07
N ASP A 25 13.71 10.51 15.89
CA ASP A 25 12.47 11.15 15.46
C ASP A 25 12.75 12.60 15.04
N PHE A 26 12.15 13.03 13.93
CA PHE A 26 12.31 14.39 13.43
C PHE A 26 11.64 15.45 14.33
N GLY A 27 10.74 15.03 15.23
CA GLY A 27 10.14 15.88 16.25
C GLY A 27 8.90 16.65 15.81
N LYS A 28 8.47 16.49 14.53
CA LYS A 28 7.22 17.04 14.02
C LYS A 28 6.65 16.15 12.91
N PRO A 29 5.33 16.13 12.72
CA PRO A 29 4.72 15.36 11.63
C PRO A 29 5.08 15.95 10.26
N ILE A 30 5.16 15.08 9.24
CA ILE A 30 5.17 15.46 7.82
C ILE A 30 3.74 15.84 7.40
N VAL A 31 2.74 15.07 7.83
CA VAL A 31 1.31 15.29 7.56
C VAL A 31 0.53 15.09 8.85
N ASP A 32 -0.24 16.10 9.28
CA ASP A 32 -1.13 16.08 10.43
C ASP A 32 -2.55 16.60 10.14
N HIS A 33 -2.85 16.77 8.87
CA HIS A 33 -4.12 17.29 8.37
C HIS A 33 -4.71 16.40 7.29
N ARG A 34 -6.01 16.55 7.03
CA ARG A 34 -6.68 15.92 5.89
C ARG A 34 -6.49 16.77 4.65
N PRO A 35 -6.39 16.14 3.46
CA PRO A 35 -6.35 16.86 2.20
C PRO A 35 -7.56 17.77 2.04
N LYS A 36 -7.38 18.86 1.30
CA LYS A 36 -8.46 19.83 1.04
C LYS A 36 -9.71 19.15 0.51
N GLY A 37 -10.84 19.41 1.15
CA GLY A 37 -12.15 18.85 0.79
C GLY A 37 -12.47 17.52 1.47
N GLN A 38 -11.51 16.85 2.11
CA GLN A 38 -11.73 15.59 2.82
C GLN A 38 -12.18 15.84 4.26
N LYS A 39 -13.37 15.29 4.63
CA LYS A 39 -13.98 15.49 5.94
C LYS A 39 -13.73 14.34 6.92
N HIS A 40 -13.53 13.14 6.40
CA HIS A 40 -13.42 11.90 7.18
C HIS A 40 -12.15 11.14 6.80
N GLY A 41 -11.80 10.12 7.58
CA GLY A 41 -10.63 9.29 7.36
C GLY A 41 -9.42 9.72 8.20
N GLN A 42 -8.31 8.99 8.03
CA GLN A 42 -7.11 9.11 8.87
C GLN A 42 -5.84 9.24 8.03
N GLN A 43 -4.86 9.97 8.56
CA GLN A 43 -3.51 10.10 8.00
C GLN A 43 -2.63 8.97 8.53
N ILE A 44 -2.75 7.79 7.92
CA ILE A 44 -2.00 6.57 8.24
C ILE A 44 -1.58 5.84 6.97
N ASP A 45 -0.87 4.73 7.12
CA ASP A 45 -0.49 3.80 6.07
C ASP A 45 0.30 4.47 4.94
N VAL A 46 1.40 5.09 5.34
CA VAL A 46 2.26 5.83 4.42
C VAL A 46 3.12 4.91 3.55
N ASP A 47 3.18 5.23 2.26
CA ASP A 47 4.16 4.69 1.30
C ASP A 47 5.00 5.82 0.70
N VAL A 48 6.26 5.52 0.40
CA VAL A 48 7.19 6.44 -0.26
C VAL A 48 7.72 5.80 -1.54
N PHE A 49 7.48 6.46 -2.66
CA PHE A 49 7.97 6.03 -3.96
C PHE A 49 8.98 7.04 -4.52
N GLN A 50 10.17 6.56 -4.89
CA GLN A 50 11.12 7.35 -5.67
C GLN A 50 10.97 7.03 -7.15
N ASP A 51 10.66 8.05 -7.96
CA ASP A 51 10.52 7.88 -9.40
C ASP A 51 11.91 7.67 -10.06
N PRO A 52 12.15 6.50 -10.67
CA PRO A 52 13.43 6.19 -11.28
C PRO A 52 13.79 7.08 -12.48
N ASP A 53 12.82 7.75 -13.11
CA ASP A 53 13.06 8.57 -14.29
C ASP A 53 13.60 9.97 -13.95
N ASN A 54 13.22 10.52 -12.79
CA ASN A 54 13.57 11.89 -12.42
C ASN A 54 14.13 12.04 -10.99
N GLY A 55 14.17 10.96 -10.22
CA GLY A 55 14.68 10.93 -8.85
C GLY A 55 13.79 11.59 -7.79
N LYS A 56 12.65 12.15 -8.17
CA LYS A 56 11.71 12.76 -7.23
C LYS A 56 11.07 11.72 -6.32
N CYS A 57 10.81 12.09 -5.08
CA CYS A 57 10.14 11.25 -4.10
C CYS A 57 8.70 11.72 -3.89
N TYR A 58 7.79 10.76 -3.78
CA TYR A 58 6.37 10.99 -3.56
C TYR A 58 5.92 10.25 -2.32
N LEU A 59 5.08 10.89 -1.53
CA LEU A 59 4.43 10.32 -0.35
C LEU A 59 2.98 10.01 -0.69
N TYR A 60 2.51 8.80 -0.33
CA TYR A 60 1.10 8.41 -0.44
C TYR A 60 0.60 7.95 0.91
N TRP A 61 -0.65 8.26 1.24
CA TRP A 61 -1.23 7.92 2.53
C TRP A 61 -2.75 7.92 2.53
N GLY A 62 -3.33 7.42 3.60
CA GLY A 62 -4.72 7.62 3.96
C GLY A 62 -5.50 6.35 4.25
N ASN A 63 -6.43 6.46 5.18
CA ASN A 63 -7.48 5.48 5.45
C ASN A 63 -8.83 6.18 5.25
N GLY A 64 -9.69 5.59 4.41
CA GLY A 64 -10.94 6.19 3.94
C GLY A 64 -10.78 7.19 2.80
N TYR A 65 -9.56 7.51 2.42
CA TYR A 65 -9.18 8.27 1.24
C TYR A 65 -7.73 7.94 0.87
N MET A 66 -7.37 8.15 -0.39
CA MET A 66 -5.97 8.16 -0.84
C MET A 66 -5.54 9.59 -1.14
N ALA A 67 -4.43 10.01 -0.57
CA ALA A 67 -3.77 11.26 -0.92
C ALA A 67 -2.34 11.01 -1.36
N GLY A 68 -1.78 11.94 -2.12
CA GLY A 68 -0.37 11.93 -2.52
C GLY A 68 0.19 13.33 -2.62
N ALA A 69 1.50 13.47 -2.43
CA ALA A 69 2.25 14.71 -2.62
C ALA A 69 3.71 14.43 -2.98
N GLU A 70 4.37 15.35 -3.68
CA GLU A 70 5.82 15.34 -3.86
C GLU A 70 6.49 15.73 -2.53
N LEU A 71 7.51 14.98 -2.12
CA LEU A 71 8.36 15.33 -0.99
C LEU A 71 9.38 16.40 -1.39
N ASN A 72 9.76 17.24 -0.43
CA ASN A 72 10.96 18.06 -0.57
C ASN A 72 12.21 17.18 -0.55
N ASP A 73 13.34 17.70 -1.05
CA ASP A 73 14.59 16.95 -1.22
C ASP A 73 15.15 16.39 0.09
N ASP A 74 14.80 17.00 1.23
CA ASP A 74 15.15 16.53 2.58
C ASP A 74 14.26 15.38 3.08
N MET A 75 13.19 15.04 2.35
CA MET A 75 12.21 14.00 2.68
C MET A 75 11.52 14.18 4.05
N THR A 76 11.58 15.38 4.63
CA THR A 76 11.00 15.68 5.96
C THR A 76 9.71 16.50 5.88
N SER A 77 9.32 16.89 4.67
CA SER A 77 8.10 17.67 4.41
C SER A 77 7.58 17.41 2.98
N ILE A 78 6.28 17.59 2.77
CA ILE A 78 5.68 17.59 1.43
C ILE A 78 5.78 18.98 0.80
N LYS A 79 5.65 19.05 -0.53
CA LYS A 79 5.38 20.30 -1.27
C LYS A 79 3.87 20.55 -1.27
N PRO A 80 3.34 21.51 -0.48
CA PRO A 80 1.89 21.64 -0.25
C PRO A 80 1.07 21.87 -1.53
N GLU A 81 1.67 22.53 -2.54
CA GLU A 81 1.05 22.82 -3.82
C GLU A 81 0.83 21.57 -4.69
N THR A 82 1.49 20.45 -4.35
CA THR A 82 1.36 19.17 -5.03
C THR A 82 0.38 18.22 -4.35
N GLU A 83 -0.07 18.55 -3.14
CA GLU A 83 -0.99 17.70 -2.39
C GLU A 83 -2.28 17.45 -3.17
N THR A 84 -2.58 16.20 -3.44
CA THR A 84 -3.67 15.79 -4.31
C THR A 84 -4.49 14.68 -3.66
N LEU A 85 -5.82 14.84 -3.68
CA LEU A 85 -6.74 13.75 -3.32
C LEU A 85 -6.86 12.80 -4.52
N MET A 86 -6.45 11.56 -4.33
CA MET A 86 -6.29 10.56 -5.40
C MET A 86 -7.25 9.37 -5.28
N THR A 87 -8.17 9.41 -4.32
CA THR A 87 -9.09 8.28 -4.07
C THR A 87 -9.75 7.80 -5.34
N PRO A 88 -9.56 6.54 -5.76
CA PRO A 88 -10.28 5.96 -6.89
C PRO A 88 -11.78 6.06 -6.69
N GLN A 89 -12.51 6.45 -7.72
CA GLN A 89 -13.96 6.67 -7.64
C GLN A 89 -14.74 5.41 -8.01
N GLY A 90 -15.87 5.20 -7.34
CA GLY A 90 -16.79 4.09 -7.62
C GLY A 90 -16.44 2.78 -6.90
N GLY A 91 -17.10 1.70 -7.32
CA GLY A 91 -16.98 0.39 -6.70
C GLY A 91 -17.62 0.26 -5.32
N THR A 92 -17.51 -0.92 -4.77
CA THR A 92 -17.91 -1.24 -3.39
C THR A 92 -16.73 -1.83 -2.62
N LEU A 93 -16.86 -2.02 -1.31
CA LEU A 93 -15.84 -2.72 -0.51
C LEU A 93 -15.65 -4.19 -0.91
N GLN A 94 -16.54 -4.74 -1.71
CA GLN A 94 -16.40 -6.08 -2.30
C GLN A 94 -15.66 -6.05 -3.64
N ASP A 95 -15.61 -4.89 -4.29
CA ASP A 95 -14.99 -4.72 -5.60
C ASP A 95 -13.61 -4.06 -5.47
N TYR A 96 -13.58 -2.72 -5.38
CA TYR A 96 -12.34 -1.95 -5.38
C TYR A 96 -12.42 -0.61 -4.62
N ALA A 97 -13.46 -0.35 -3.85
CA ALA A 97 -13.55 0.89 -3.10
C ALA A 97 -12.34 1.04 -2.18
N TYR A 98 -11.63 2.14 -2.31
CA TYR A 98 -10.43 2.38 -1.52
C TYR A 98 -10.73 2.39 -0.03
N ARG A 99 -10.01 1.57 0.73
CA ARG A 99 -10.04 1.58 2.18
C ARG A 99 -8.78 2.20 2.78
N GLU A 100 -7.58 1.65 2.46
CA GLU A 100 -6.32 2.02 3.10
C GLU A 100 -5.10 1.45 2.37
N ALA A 101 -3.89 1.68 2.93
CA ALA A 101 -2.64 1.05 2.53
C ALA A 101 -2.29 1.27 1.05
N PRO A 102 -2.16 2.51 0.59
CA PRO A 102 -1.67 2.76 -0.77
C PRO A 102 -0.24 2.24 -0.92
N TYR A 103 0.06 1.65 -2.06
CA TYR A 103 1.41 1.27 -2.46
C TYR A 103 1.62 1.60 -3.94
N VAL A 104 2.78 2.16 -4.29
CA VAL A 104 3.03 2.62 -5.66
C VAL A 104 4.35 2.07 -6.19
N PHE A 105 4.32 1.61 -7.44
CA PHE A 105 5.52 1.26 -8.19
C PHE A 105 5.37 1.65 -9.66
N LYS A 106 6.49 1.68 -10.39
CA LYS A 106 6.53 2.01 -11.81
C LYS A 106 7.02 0.82 -12.63
N ARG A 107 6.32 0.53 -13.74
CA ARG A 107 6.75 -0.50 -14.71
C ARG A 107 6.38 -0.05 -16.11
N ASN A 108 7.34 -0.12 -17.04
CA ASN A 108 7.13 0.22 -18.46
C ASN A 108 6.48 1.60 -18.67
N GLY A 109 6.89 2.62 -17.91
CA GLY A 109 6.38 3.99 -18.03
C GLY A 109 5.02 4.26 -17.36
N LEU A 110 4.36 3.24 -16.80
CA LEU A 110 3.11 3.39 -16.05
C LEU A 110 3.36 3.30 -14.55
N TYR A 111 2.65 4.12 -13.79
CA TYR A 111 2.54 4.04 -12.34
C TYR A 111 1.39 3.11 -11.99
N TYR A 112 1.65 2.13 -11.15
CA TYR A 112 0.69 1.19 -10.60
C TYR A 112 0.40 1.58 -9.17
N PHE A 113 -0.87 1.81 -8.88
CA PHE A 113 -1.37 2.13 -7.56
C PHE A 113 -2.13 0.93 -7.04
N LEU A 114 -1.67 0.34 -5.95
CA LEU A 114 -2.31 -0.75 -5.24
C LEU A 114 -2.90 -0.20 -3.94
N TRP A 115 -4.02 -0.75 -3.52
CA TRP A 115 -4.63 -0.41 -2.24
C TRP A 115 -5.40 -1.56 -1.65
N SER A 116 -5.67 -1.46 -0.34
CA SER A 116 -6.51 -2.42 0.36
C SER A 116 -7.97 -2.01 0.31
N VAL A 117 -8.82 -3.00 0.17
CA VAL A 117 -10.28 -2.93 0.10
C VAL A 117 -10.87 -3.70 1.27
N ASP A 118 -11.97 -3.21 1.88
CA ASP A 118 -12.60 -3.76 3.07
C ASP A 118 -11.81 -3.46 4.37
N ASP A 119 -12.10 -4.12 5.45
CA ASP A 119 -11.50 -3.91 6.77
C ASP A 119 -10.47 -5.01 7.09
N THR A 120 -9.39 -4.64 7.77
CA THR A 120 -8.31 -5.56 8.14
C THR A 120 -8.76 -6.80 8.95
N GLY A 121 -9.91 -6.74 9.60
CA GLY A 121 -10.53 -7.86 10.31
C GLY A 121 -11.45 -8.71 9.44
N ALA A 122 -11.74 -8.29 8.22
CA ALA A 122 -12.63 -9.01 7.31
C ALA A 122 -11.90 -10.15 6.59
N ALA A 123 -12.55 -11.30 6.47
CA ALA A 123 -12.03 -12.41 5.67
C ALA A 123 -11.80 -12.02 4.21
N ASN A 124 -12.63 -11.11 3.70
CA ASN A 124 -12.58 -10.59 2.34
C ASN A 124 -11.65 -9.36 2.17
N TYR A 125 -10.85 -9.00 3.15
CA TYR A 125 -9.83 -7.95 2.99
C TYR A 125 -8.88 -8.33 1.86
N HIS A 126 -8.77 -7.48 0.82
CA HIS A 126 -8.12 -7.84 -0.44
C HIS A 126 -7.42 -6.64 -1.08
N VAL A 127 -6.67 -6.88 -2.17
CA VAL A 127 -5.93 -5.86 -2.90
C VAL A 127 -6.57 -5.60 -4.25
N ALA A 128 -6.83 -4.32 -4.53
CA ALA A 128 -7.19 -3.82 -5.84
C ALA A 128 -6.13 -2.85 -6.38
N TYR A 129 -6.19 -2.56 -7.69
CA TYR A 129 -5.25 -1.66 -8.35
C TYR A 129 -5.87 -0.82 -9.46
N GLY A 130 -5.14 0.22 -9.81
CA GLY A 130 -5.32 1.03 -11.00
C GLY A 130 -3.99 1.56 -11.50
N THR A 131 -3.99 2.27 -12.60
CA THR A 131 -2.79 2.82 -13.23
C THR A 131 -2.94 4.30 -13.55
N SER A 132 -1.81 4.98 -13.74
CA SER A 132 -1.74 6.35 -14.22
C SER A 132 -0.45 6.58 -15.04
N THR A 133 -0.46 7.60 -15.86
CA THR A 133 0.76 8.12 -16.51
C THR A 133 1.47 9.18 -15.66
N SER A 134 0.92 9.52 -14.51
CA SER A 134 1.45 10.51 -13.57
C SER A 134 1.54 9.93 -12.14
N PRO A 135 2.59 10.26 -11.37
CA PRO A 135 2.73 9.80 -9.99
C PRO A 135 1.64 10.34 -9.05
N LEU A 136 0.99 11.44 -9.40
CA LEU A 136 -0.09 12.06 -8.63
C LEU A 136 -1.47 11.92 -9.30
N GLY A 137 -1.64 10.88 -10.13
CA GLY A 137 -2.91 10.56 -10.77
C GLY A 137 -3.29 11.46 -11.96
N PRO A 138 -4.53 11.44 -12.41
CA PRO A 138 -5.63 10.62 -11.88
C PRO A 138 -5.41 9.11 -12.07
N ILE A 139 -5.96 8.31 -11.16
CA ILE A 139 -5.87 6.84 -11.22
C ILE A 139 -7.05 6.30 -12.06
N THR A 140 -6.72 5.53 -13.08
CA THR A 140 -7.71 4.74 -13.84
C THR A 140 -7.76 3.34 -13.22
N VAL A 141 -8.89 2.98 -12.62
CA VAL A 141 -9.11 1.65 -12.06
C VAL A 141 -9.09 0.61 -13.20
N ALA A 142 -8.40 -0.50 -12.98
CA ALA A 142 -8.33 -1.56 -13.98
C ALA A 142 -9.70 -2.21 -14.21
N GLU A 143 -9.94 -2.76 -15.40
CA GLU A 143 -11.18 -3.47 -15.72
C GLU A 143 -11.42 -4.67 -14.77
N ASN A 144 -10.35 -5.40 -14.45
CA ASN A 144 -10.33 -6.46 -13.46
C ASN A 144 -9.40 -6.04 -12.31
N PRO A 145 -9.89 -5.23 -11.35
CA PRO A 145 -9.01 -4.54 -10.41
C PRO A 145 -8.49 -5.44 -9.29
N VAL A 146 -9.19 -6.51 -8.93
CA VAL A 146 -8.82 -7.37 -7.79
C VAL A 146 -7.69 -8.31 -8.18
N ILE A 147 -6.52 -8.12 -7.56
CA ILE A 147 -5.30 -8.89 -7.87
C ILE A 147 -4.87 -9.88 -6.80
N LEU A 148 -5.39 -9.74 -5.59
CA LEU A 148 -5.12 -10.64 -4.48
C LEU A 148 -6.35 -10.66 -3.58
N ILE A 149 -6.93 -11.82 -3.36
CA ILE A 149 -8.12 -12.03 -2.53
C ILE A 149 -8.00 -13.37 -1.80
N GLN A 150 -8.81 -13.57 -0.76
CA GLN A 150 -8.86 -14.80 0.01
C GLN A 150 -8.94 -16.07 -0.87
N ASP A 151 -8.37 -17.17 -0.37
CA ASP A 151 -8.57 -18.53 -0.89
C ASP A 151 -9.23 -19.38 0.21
N ALA A 152 -10.56 -19.35 0.26
CA ALA A 152 -11.33 -20.03 1.30
C ALA A 152 -11.15 -21.55 1.29
N GLU A 153 -10.93 -22.15 0.11
CA GLU A 153 -10.68 -23.59 -0.01
C GLU A 153 -9.39 -24.00 0.69
N ASN A 154 -8.39 -23.14 0.69
CA ASN A 154 -7.13 -23.32 1.37
C ASN A 154 -7.06 -22.61 2.73
N GLU A 155 -8.17 -22.10 3.24
CA GLU A 155 -8.27 -21.38 4.52
C GLU A 155 -7.29 -20.20 4.62
N ILE A 156 -7.18 -19.41 3.56
CA ILE A 156 -6.37 -18.17 3.50
C ILE A 156 -7.34 -16.99 3.43
N TYR A 157 -7.30 -16.11 4.42
CA TYR A 157 -8.24 -15.01 4.57
C TYR A 157 -7.53 -13.69 4.86
N GLY A 158 -8.18 -12.57 4.52
CA GLY A 158 -7.72 -11.22 4.84
C GLY A 158 -6.36 -10.88 4.22
N THR A 159 -6.23 -11.16 2.92
CA THR A 159 -4.98 -11.04 2.15
C THR A 159 -4.82 -9.65 1.55
N ALA A 160 -4.31 -8.68 2.31
CA ALA A 160 -4.11 -7.32 1.83
C ALA A 160 -2.95 -6.60 2.53
N HIS A 161 -2.98 -5.26 2.55
CA HIS A 161 -1.96 -4.34 3.08
C HIS A 161 -0.58 -4.72 2.54
N ASN A 162 -0.44 -4.60 1.24
CA ASN A 162 0.68 -5.14 0.48
C ASN A 162 1.83 -4.15 0.28
N SER A 163 2.98 -4.71 -0.06
CA SER A 163 4.07 -4.07 -0.79
C SER A 163 4.47 -4.93 -1.99
N VAL A 164 5.30 -4.39 -2.87
CA VAL A 164 5.78 -5.10 -4.07
C VAL A 164 7.30 -5.09 -4.09
N LEU A 165 7.89 -6.25 -4.38
CA LEU A 165 9.31 -6.42 -4.55
C LEU A 165 9.63 -6.76 -6.00
N GLN A 166 10.47 -5.96 -6.65
CA GLN A 166 11.09 -6.31 -7.91
C GLN A 166 12.50 -6.84 -7.67
N ILE A 167 12.86 -7.92 -8.34
CA ILE A 167 14.25 -8.38 -8.31
C ILE A 167 15.12 -7.41 -9.14
N PRO A 168 16.18 -6.84 -8.58
CA PRO A 168 17.02 -5.87 -9.28
C PRO A 168 17.52 -6.39 -10.62
N GLY A 169 17.30 -5.59 -11.68
CA GLY A 169 17.72 -5.91 -13.05
C GLY A 169 16.88 -6.97 -13.77
N LYS A 170 15.74 -7.40 -13.20
CA LYS A 170 14.83 -8.36 -13.81
C LYS A 170 13.39 -7.86 -13.83
N ASP A 171 12.59 -8.30 -14.79
CA ASP A 171 11.14 -8.17 -14.78
C ASP A 171 10.51 -9.35 -14.01
N GLU A 172 10.96 -9.52 -12.78
CA GLU A 172 10.52 -10.56 -11.85
C GLU A 172 10.03 -9.90 -10.57
N TRP A 173 8.75 -10.14 -10.24
CA TRP A 173 8.01 -9.38 -9.24
C TRP A 173 7.36 -10.30 -8.22
N TYR A 174 7.23 -9.80 -7.01
CA TYR A 174 6.59 -10.49 -5.89
C TYR A 174 5.68 -9.51 -5.15
N ILE A 175 4.52 -10.00 -4.75
CA ILE A 175 3.64 -9.28 -3.81
C ILE A 175 3.89 -9.80 -2.41
N VAL A 176 4.21 -8.89 -1.49
CA VAL A 176 4.35 -9.14 -0.05
C VAL A 176 3.10 -8.59 0.61
N TYR A 177 2.43 -9.40 1.39
CA TYR A 177 1.14 -9.05 1.98
C TYR A 177 0.97 -9.73 3.33
N HIS A 178 -0.07 -9.42 4.07
CA HIS A 178 -0.43 -10.20 5.23
C HIS A 178 -1.68 -11.05 4.97
N ARG A 179 -1.84 -12.08 5.77
CA ARG A 179 -3.09 -12.82 5.95
C ARG A 179 -3.43 -12.93 7.42
N ILE A 180 -4.69 -13.21 7.73
CA ILE A 180 -5.14 -13.47 9.09
C ILE A 180 -4.60 -14.84 9.55
N ASN A 181 -3.96 -14.88 10.71
CA ASN A 181 -3.51 -16.14 11.32
C ASN A 181 -4.70 -16.82 12.02
N LYS A 182 -5.21 -17.90 11.44
CA LYS A 182 -6.39 -18.61 11.90
C LYS A 182 -6.27 -19.12 13.35
N ASN A 183 -5.11 -19.59 13.76
CA ASN A 183 -4.90 -20.12 15.11
C ASN A 183 -5.11 -19.06 16.21
N TYR A 184 -4.79 -17.80 15.90
CA TYR A 184 -5.00 -16.69 16.82
C TYR A 184 -6.42 -16.16 16.81
N ILE A 185 -7.14 -16.24 15.66
CA ILE A 185 -8.55 -15.86 15.58
C ILE A 185 -9.41 -16.67 16.54
N GLU A 186 -9.21 -17.98 16.54
CA GLU A 186 -9.96 -18.91 17.39
C GLU A 186 -9.73 -18.62 18.89
N ARG A 187 -8.50 -18.22 19.25
CA ARG A 187 -8.14 -17.91 20.63
C ARG A 187 -8.67 -16.57 21.13
N ASP A 188 -8.46 -15.50 20.38
CA ASP A 188 -8.67 -14.13 20.87
C ASP A 188 -9.87 -13.45 20.23
N LYS A 189 -10.48 -14.05 19.20
CA LYS A 189 -11.61 -13.51 18.41
C LYS A 189 -11.37 -12.10 17.84
N GLN A 190 -10.09 -11.76 17.57
CA GLN A 190 -9.68 -10.46 17.04
C GLN A 190 -8.85 -10.64 15.77
N PRO A 191 -9.48 -10.99 14.64
CA PRO A 191 -8.76 -11.34 13.41
C PRO A 191 -7.86 -10.22 12.88
N GLY A 192 -8.26 -8.96 13.03
CA GLY A 192 -7.52 -7.82 12.50
C GLY A 192 -6.16 -7.54 13.11
N ILE A 193 -5.84 -8.12 14.29
CA ILE A 193 -4.55 -7.92 14.97
C ILE A 193 -3.61 -9.12 14.90
N HIS A 194 -4.09 -10.27 14.46
CA HIS A 194 -3.31 -11.50 14.32
C HIS A 194 -3.01 -11.80 12.87
N ARG A 195 -1.95 -11.18 12.38
CA ARG A 195 -1.55 -11.22 10.97
C ARG A 195 -0.17 -11.86 10.81
N GLU A 196 0.04 -12.56 9.72
CA GLU A 196 1.32 -13.12 9.33
C GLU A 196 1.70 -12.67 7.93
N VAL A 197 2.99 -12.42 7.71
CA VAL A 197 3.52 -11.97 6.42
C VAL A 197 3.59 -13.13 5.45
N CYS A 198 3.13 -12.88 4.23
CA CYS A 198 3.17 -13.81 3.11
C CYS A 198 3.86 -13.16 1.92
N ILE A 199 4.38 -13.98 1.01
CA ILE A 199 4.97 -13.54 -0.24
C ILE A 199 4.64 -14.55 -1.34
N ASP A 200 4.11 -14.06 -2.45
CA ASP A 200 3.83 -14.85 -3.63
C ASP A 200 4.30 -14.12 -4.89
N LYS A 201 4.48 -14.86 -6.00
CA LYS A 201 4.89 -14.30 -7.27
C LYS A 201 3.79 -13.43 -7.84
N MET A 202 4.13 -12.23 -8.31
CA MET A 202 3.25 -11.33 -9.05
C MET A 202 3.63 -11.36 -10.52
N GLU A 203 2.65 -11.53 -11.41
CA GLU A 203 2.86 -11.62 -12.85
C GLU A 203 2.00 -10.62 -13.61
N PHE A 204 2.45 -10.28 -14.81
CA PHE A 204 1.76 -9.36 -15.71
C PHE A 204 1.33 -10.05 -16.99
N ASN A 205 0.26 -9.57 -17.58
CA ASN A 205 -0.14 -9.88 -18.93
C ASN A 205 0.71 -9.09 -19.94
N ALA A 206 0.64 -9.45 -21.21
CA ALA A 206 1.38 -8.78 -22.28
C ALA A 206 0.98 -7.30 -22.46
N ASP A 207 -0.24 -6.94 -22.10
CA ASP A 207 -0.77 -5.58 -22.13
C ASP A 207 -0.38 -4.73 -20.89
N GLY A 208 0.35 -5.34 -19.94
CA GLY A 208 0.77 -4.68 -18.69
C GLY A 208 -0.22 -4.81 -17.54
N THR A 209 -1.41 -5.38 -17.72
CA THR A 209 -2.33 -5.63 -16.62
C THR A 209 -1.75 -6.68 -15.65
N ILE A 210 -2.04 -6.53 -14.36
CA ILE A 210 -1.59 -7.48 -13.33
C ILE A 210 -2.48 -8.72 -13.39
N LYS A 211 -1.86 -9.92 -13.41
CA LYS A 211 -2.59 -11.18 -13.28
C LYS A 211 -3.01 -11.37 -11.82
N PRO A 212 -4.24 -11.84 -11.54
CA PRO A 212 -4.63 -12.21 -10.20
C PRO A 212 -3.65 -13.21 -9.58
N THR A 213 -3.12 -12.87 -8.42
CA THR A 213 -2.21 -13.72 -7.65
C THR A 213 -3.03 -14.66 -6.77
N LYS A 214 -2.80 -15.97 -6.88
CA LYS A 214 -3.37 -16.93 -5.95
C LYS A 214 -2.52 -16.95 -4.67
N PRO A 215 -3.09 -16.59 -3.49
CA PRO A 215 -2.34 -16.61 -2.25
C PRO A 215 -1.99 -18.04 -1.85
N THR A 216 -0.79 -18.23 -1.25
CA THR A 216 -0.33 -19.55 -0.82
C THR A 216 0.09 -19.57 0.66
N LYS A 217 -0.04 -20.73 1.30
CA LYS A 217 0.53 -20.96 2.64
C LYS A 217 2.04 -21.20 2.59
N LYS A 218 2.56 -21.59 1.43
CA LYS A 218 3.96 -21.97 1.25
C LYS A 218 4.86 -20.80 0.89
N GLY A 219 4.30 -19.79 0.22
CA GLY A 219 5.08 -18.68 -0.31
C GLY A 219 6.06 -19.12 -1.40
N VAL A 220 7.12 -18.33 -1.58
CA VAL A 220 8.16 -18.56 -2.58
C VAL A 220 9.38 -19.26 -1.97
N ARG A 221 10.12 -19.96 -2.81
CA ARG A 221 11.41 -20.55 -2.38
C ARG A 221 12.46 -19.45 -2.24
N ALA A 222 13.32 -19.59 -1.22
CA ALA A 222 14.47 -18.71 -1.09
C ALA A 222 15.31 -18.73 -2.40
N LEU A 223 15.63 -17.55 -2.91
CA LEU A 223 16.57 -17.42 -4.01
C LEU A 223 17.96 -17.82 -3.48
N ARG A 224 18.52 -18.88 -4.03
CA ARG A 224 19.93 -19.23 -3.75
C ARG A 224 20.81 -18.27 -4.57
N LYS A 225 21.78 -17.67 -3.89
CA LYS A 225 22.85 -16.89 -4.56
C LYS A 225 23.73 -17.81 -5.41
#